data_25fc568d3b74cc774996b785d3fcee9d
#
_entry.id   25fc568d3b74cc774996b785d3fcee9d
#
_cell.length_a   1.000
_cell.length_b   1.000
_cell.length_c   1.000
_cell.angle_alpha   90.00
_cell.angle_beta   90.00
_cell.angle_gamma   90.00
#
_symmetry.space_group_name_H-M   'P 1'
#
loop_
_entity.id
_entity.type
_entity.pdbx_description
1 polymer ?
#
loop_
_entity_poly.entity_id
_entity_poly.type
_entity_poly.pdbx_seq_one_letter_code
_entity_poly.pdbx_strand_id
1 'polypeptide(L)'
;MKFRLIIDKNCEEEVVVYSREKTKLTEEIERIVENNAKELVGYIEREAYKIGISEIFCFVAEDNNVYAITENNRFRIKKRLYQLEEVVDDNFIKINQSCIVNVREIKKFDSSFSGVLKVVLKNGYSDYVSRRNIKIIKERLGV
;
A
#
# COMPACT_ATOMS: atom_id res chain seq x y z
N MET A 1 1.67 19.14 16.99
CA MET A 1 2.45 17.95 17.41
C MET A 1 3.89 18.15 17.02
N LYS A 2 4.81 17.81 17.90
CA LYS A 2 6.26 17.88 17.62
C LYS A 2 6.81 16.48 17.40
N PHE A 3 7.76 16.35 16.50
CA PHE A 3 8.47 15.11 16.28
C PHE A 3 9.87 15.17 16.91
N ARG A 4 10.25 14.11 17.61
CA ARG A 4 11.57 13.98 18.22
C ARG A 4 12.08 12.56 18.01
N LEU A 5 13.22 12.40 17.39
CA LEU A 5 13.91 11.14 17.22
C LEU A 5 15.12 11.07 18.16
N ILE A 6 15.19 10.01 18.96
CA ILE A 6 16.34 9.71 19.81
C ILE A 6 16.90 8.38 19.33
N ILE A 7 18.19 8.36 18.98
CA ILE A 7 18.87 7.16 18.54
C ILE A 7 19.61 6.57 19.73
N ASP A 8 19.22 5.38 20.12
CA ASP A 8 19.86 4.61 21.20
C ASP A 8 20.01 3.16 20.74
N LYS A 9 21.24 2.68 20.65
CA LYS A 9 21.54 1.33 20.16
C LYS A 9 21.10 0.22 21.10
N ASN A 10 20.76 0.54 22.35
CA ASN A 10 20.42 -0.43 23.39
C ASN A 10 18.91 -0.45 23.73
N CYS A 11 18.10 0.36 23.07
CA CYS A 11 16.66 0.37 23.31
C CYS A 11 15.92 -0.61 22.37
N GLU A 12 14.74 -1.03 22.77
CA GLU A 12 13.79 -1.66 21.85
C GLU A 12 13.18 -0.57 20.97
N GLU A 13 12.98 -0.91 19.71
CA GLU A 13 12.35 0.03 18.79
C GLU A 13 10.85 0.14 19.09
N GLU A 14 10.41 1.32 19.48
CA GLU A 14 9.00 1.59 19.75
C GLU A 14 8.63 3.01 19.30
N VAL A 15 7.36 3.20 19.00
CA VAL A 15 6.79 4.53 18.78
C VAL A 15 5.81 4.82 19.90
N VAL A 16 6.10 5.84 20.69
CA VAL A 16 5.26 6.29 21.78
C VAL A 16 4.67 7.65 21.44
N VAL A 17 3.35 7.74 21.46
CA VAL A 17 2.64 9.00 21.16
C VAL A 17 1.91 9.46 22.41
N TYR A 18 2.26 10.64 22.87
CA TYR A 18 1.52 11.32 23.95
C TYR A 18 0.45 12.21 23.33
N SER A 19 -0.79 11.87 23.56
CA SER A 19 -1.94 12.61 23.03
C SER A 19 -3.03 12.70 24.10
N ARG A 20 -3.80 13.78 24.07
CA ARG A 20 -4.92 13.97 25.00
C ARG A 20 -6.11 13.08 24.65
N GLU A 21 -6.23 12.71 23.40
CA GLU A 21 -7.30 11.87 22.88
C GLU A 21 -6.83 11.10 21.64
N LYS A 22 -7.58 10.08 21.27
CA LYS A 22 -7.32 9.35 20.02
C LYS A 22 -7.80 10.19 18.84
N THR A 23 -6.89 10.57 17.96
CA THR A 23 -7.15 11.39 16.78
C THR A 23 -6.91 10.60 15.50
N LYS A 24 -7.31 11.15 14.35
CA LYS A 24 -6.98 10.55 13.04
C LYS A 24 -5.47 10.40 12.84
N LEU A 25 -4.70 11.38 13.33
CA LEU A 25 -3.24 11.32 13.25
C LEU A 25 -2.66 10.18 14.09
N THR A 26 -3.14 9.99 15.31
CA THR A 26 -2.68 8.88 16.16
C THR A 26 -3.05 7.52 15.58
N GLU A 27 -4.23 7.39 15.00
CA GLU A 27 -4.64 6.17 14.29
C GLU A 27 -3.77 5.88 13.08
N GLU A 28 -3.39 6.91 12.34
CA GLU A 28 -2.51 6.78 11.20
C GLU A 28 -1.10 6.33 11.60
N ILE A 29 -0.56 6.88 12.68
CA ILE A 29 0.74 6.46 13.23
C ILE A 29 0.68 4.99 13.65
N GLU A 30 -0.38 4.59 14.35
CA GLU A 30 -0.58 3.19 14.76
C GLU A 30 -0.57 2.25 13.55
N ARG A 31 -1.27 2.59 12.48
CA ARG A 31 -1.30 1.79 11.24
C ARG A 31 0.08 1.69 10.58
N ILE A 32 0.84 2.78 10.54
CA ILE A 32 2.19 2.77 9.97
C ILE A 32 3.07 1.78 10.74
N VAL A 33 3.03 1.85 12.05
CA VAL A 33 3.84 0.98 12.92
C VAL A 33 3.42 -0.48 12.77
N GLU A 34 2.13 -0.75 12.78
CA GLU A 34 1.60 -2.12 12.59
C GLU A 34 1.96 -2.69 11.22
N ASN A 35 1.86 -1.88 10.16
CA ASN A 35 2.20 -2.32 8.80
C ASN A 35 3.68 -2.62 8.63
N ASN A 36 4.54 -1.86 9.27
CA ASN A 36 5.98 -2.15 9.25
C ASN A 36 6.31 -3.49 9.93
N ALA A 37 5.46 -3.92 10.86
CA ALA A 37 5.61 -5.22 11.53
C ALA A 37 5.09 -6.39 10.70
N LYS A 38 4.23 -6.14 9.70
CA LYS A 38 3.68 -7.19 8.83
C LYS A 38 4.56 -7.40 7.61
N GLU A 39 4.84 -8.67 7.34
CA GLU A 39 5.66 -9.09 6.22
C GLU A 39 4.94 -10.11 5.35
N LEU A 40 5.27 -10.10 4.08
CA LEU A 40 4.89 -11.13 3.11
C LEU A 40 6.14 -11.78 2.56
N VAL A 41 6.01 -13.01 2.08
CA VAL A 41 7.09 -13.69 1.36
C VAL A 41 6.83 -13.52 -0.14
N GLY A 42 7.81 -12.94 -0.81
CA GLY A 42 7.80 -12.79 -2.26
C GLY A 42 8.98 -13.52 -2.88
N TYR A 43 8.86 -13.83 -4.16
CA TYR A 43 9.84 -14.62 -4.88
C TYR A 43 10.35 -13.88 -6.11
N ILE A 44 11.66 -13.87 -6.27
CA ILE A 44 12.32 -13.54 -7.55
C ILE A 44 13.04 -14.80 -7.96
N GLU A 45 12.62 -15.39 -9.09
CA GLU A 45 13.12 -16.70 -9.55
C GLU A 45 12.98 -17.77 -8.46
N ARG A 46 14.09 -18.28 -7.92
CA ARG A 46 14.12 -19.31 -6.89
C ARG A 46 14.37 -18.78 -5.49
N GLU A 47 14.58 -17.47 -5.36
CA GLU A 47 14.88 -16.85 -4.08
C GLU A 47 13.62 -16.30 -3.40
N ALA A 48 13.50 -16.56 -2.11
CA ALA A 48 12.41 -16.06 -1.29
C ALA A 48 12.88 -14.86 -0.46
N TYR A 49 12.09 -13.81 -0.46
CA TYR A 49 12.37 -12.57 0.25
C TYR A 49 11.26 -12.24 1.22
N LYS A 50 11.62 -11.70 2.37
CA LYS A 50 10.66 -11.08 3.28
C LYS A 50 10.44 -9.65 2.86
N ILE A 51 9.20 -9.28 2.62
CA ILE A 51 8.83 -7.95 2.15
C ILE A 51 7.88 -7.33 3.17
N GLY A 52 8.22 -6.17 3.71
CA GLY A 52 7.32 -5.40 4.54
C GLY A 52 6.13 -4.90 3.72
N ILE A 53 4.92 -5.02 4.25
CA ILE A 53 3.72 -4.54 3.55
C ILE A 53 3.82 -3.05 3.24
N SER A 54 4.45 -2.26 4.11
CA SER A 54 4.67 -0.83 3.88
C SER A 54 5.57 -0.52 2.69
N GLU A 55 6.40 -1.47 2.25
CA GLU A 55 7.28 -1.30 1.09
C GLU A 55 6.56 -1.55 -0.24
N ILE A 56 5.35 -2.10 -0.20
CA ILE A 56 4.61 -2.50 -1.39
C ILE A 56 3.79 -1.32 -1.92
N PHE A 57 3.99 -1.01 -3.19
CA PHE A 57 3.26 0.04 -3.90
C PHE A 57 1.92 -0.47 -4.42
N CYS A 58 1.91 -1.68 -4.97
CA CYS A 58 0.68 -2.32 -5.43
C CYS A 58 0.86 -3.83 -5.57
N PHE A 59 -0.28 -4.51 -5.63
CA PHE A 59 -0.36 -5.91 -6.03
C PHE A 59 -1.06 -5.98 -7.38
N VAL A 60 -0.52 -6.75 -8.30
CA VAL A 60 -1.09 -6.94 -9.64
C VAL A 60 -1.24 -8.41 -9.96
N ALA A 61 -2.37 -8.76 -10.57
CA ALA A 61 -2.59 -10.10 -11.12
C ALA A 61 -2.34 -10.07 -12.63
N GLU A 62 -1.45 -10.93 -13.10
CA GLU A 62 -1.04 -11.02 -14.49
C GLU A 62 -0.67 -12.46 -14.81
N ASP A 63 -1.19 -13.01 -15.90
CA ASP A 63 -0.88 -14.38 -16.37
C ASP A 63 -1.04 -15.46 -15.28
N ASN A 64 -2.15 -15.41 -14.54
CA ASN A 64 -2.46 -16.32 -13.42
C ASN A 64 -1.50 -16.23 -12.23
N ASN A 65 -0.66 -15.23 -12.19
CA ASN A 65 0.23 -14.96 -11.07
C ASN A 65 -0.12 -13.64 -10.41
N VAL A 66 0.26 -13.48 -9.15
CA VAL A 66 0.14 -12.23 -8.42
C VAL A 66 1.53 -11.73 -8.07
N TYR A 67 1.74 -10.45 -8.28
CA TYR A 67 3.02 -9.78 -8.02
C TYR A 67 2.83 -8.63 -7.04
N ALA A 68 3.77 -8.51 -6.10
CA ALA A 68 3.93 -7.33 -5.27
C ALA A 68 4.99 -6.43 -5.91
N ILE A 69 4.62 -5.20 -6.22
CA ILE A 69 5.53 -4.22 -6.82
C ILE A 69 5.99 -3.26 -5.73
N THR A 70 7.29 -3.18 -5.54
CA THR A 70 7.94 -2.23 -4.64
C THR A 70 8.57 -1.09 -5.46
N GLU A 71 9.38 -0.26 -4.82
CA GLU A 71 10.04 0.83 -5.52
C GLU A 71 10.92 0.33 -6.68
N ASN A 72 11.66 -0.75 -6.47
CA ASN A 72 12.66 -1.23 -7.43
C ASN A 72 12.47 -2.69 -7.88
N ASN A 73 11.54 -3.42 -7.29
CA ASN A 73 11.43 -4.85 -7.53
C ASN A 73 9.99 -5.29 -7.80
N ARG A 74 9.88 -6.45 -8.41
CA ARG A 74 8.63 -7.14 -8.65
C ARG A 74 8.76 -8.56 -8.12
N PHE A 75 8.02 -8.87 -7.06
CA PHE A 75 8.05 -10.17 -6.39
C PHE A 75 6.79 -10.97 -6.71
N ARG A 76 6.94 -12.23 -7.05
CA ARG A 76 5.80 -13.12 -7.18
C ARG A 76 5.29 -13.49 -5.79
N ILE A 77 3.99 -13.39 -5.60
CA ILE A 77 3.31 -13.75 -4.35
C ILE A 77 2.45 -14.99 -4.59
N LYS A 78 2.51 -15.95 -3.69
CA LYS A 78 1.72 -17.19 -3.82
C LYS A 78 0.25 -17.04 -3.47
N LYS A 79 -0.13 -15.93 -2.84
CA LYS A 79 -1.52 -15.63 -2.49
C LYS A 79 -2.27 -15.04 -3.67
N ARG A 80 -3.58 -15.25 -3.71
CA ARG A 80 -4.48 -14.59 -4.67
C ARG A 80 -4.84 -13.20 -4.20
N LEU A 81 -5.28 -12.32 -5.11
CA LEU A 81 -5.65 -10.95 -4.75
C LEU A 81 -6.72 -10.88 -3.65
N TYR A 82 -7.74 -11.74 -3.70
CA TYR A 82 -8.78 -11.75 -2.67
C TYR A 82 -8.24 -12.11 -1.28
N GLN A 83 -7.21 -12.95 -1.22
CA GLN A 83 -6.53 -13.29 0.03
C GLN A 83 -5.71 -12.11 0.55
N LEU A 84 -5.09 -11.36 -0.35
CA LEU A 84 -4.32 -10.16 -0.01
C LEU A 84 -5.20 -9.03 0.52
N GLU A 85 -6.42 -8.89 0.02
CA GLU A 85 -7.39 -7.92 0.55
C GLU A 85 -7.68 -8.14 2.03
N GLU A 86 -7.63 -9.37 2.51
CA GLU A 86 -7.83 -9.71 3.93
C GLU A 86 -6.57 -9.46 4.79
N VAL A 87 -5.39 -9.50 4.18
CA VAL A 87 -4.11 -9.36 4.88
C VAL A 87 -3.69 -7.90 5.02
N VAL A 88 -3.96 -7.09 4.00
CA VAL A 88 -3.59 -5.67 3.97
C VAL A 88 -4.61 -4.81 4.72
N ASP A 89 -4.17 -3.62 5.11
CA ASP A 89 -5.03 -2.68 5.83
C ASP A 89 -5.79 -1.73 4.90
N ASP A 90 -6.44 -0.73 5.51
CA ASP A 90 -7.23 0.28 4.81
C ASP A 90 -6.43 1.22 3.91
N ASN A 91 -5.08 1.19 3.98
CA ASN A 91 -4.24 1.95 3.06
C ASN A 91 -4.16 1.34 1.67
N PHE A 92 -4.63 0.10 1.53
CA PHE A 92 -4.70 -0.57 0.24
C PHE A 92 -6.12 -0.53 -0.29
N ILE A 93 -6.27 -0.20 -1.55
CA ILE A 93 -7.57 -0.11 -2.21
C ILE A 93 -7.53 -0.82 -3.56
N LYS A 94 -8.55 -1.63 -3.82
CA LYS A 94 -8.72 -2.28 -5.11
C LYS A 94 -9.23 -1.29 -6.14
N ILE A 95 -8.45 -1.04 -7.18
CA ILE A 95 -8.84 -0.09 -8.24
C ILE A 95 -9.49 -0.77 -9.43
N ASN A 96 -9.18 -2.04 -9.65
CA ASN A 96 -9.84 -2.89 -10.65
C ASN A 96 -9.69 -4.35 -10.25
N GLN A 97 -10.16 -5.28 -11.07
CA GLN A 97 -10.12 -6.71 -10.73
C GLN A 97 -8.71 -7.30 -10.63
N SER A 98 -7.72 -6.61 -11.17
CA SER A 98 -6.35 -7.11 -11.26
C SER A 98 -5.35 -6.28 -10.47
N CYS A 99 -5.78 -5.25 -9.75
CA CYS A 99 -4.84 -4.34 -9.08
C CYS A 99 -5.37 -3.81 -7.74
N ILE A 100 -4.53 -3.92 -6.72
CA ILE A 100 -4.71 -3.31 -5.41
C ILE A 100 -3.56 -2.34 -5.19
N VAL A 101 -3.83 -1.07 -4.93
CA VAL A 101 -2.80 -0.05 -4.75
C VAL A 101 -2.68 0.40 -3.30
N ASN A 102 -1.46 0.74 -2.91
CA ASN A 102 -1.18 1.43 -1.65
C ASN A 102 -1.48 2.91 -1.83
N VAL A 103 -2.49 3.40 -1.14
CA VAL A 103 -2.95 4.80 -1.24
C VAL A 103 -1.84 5.81 -0.94
N ARG A 104 -0.95 5.47 -0.02
CA ARG A 104 0.19 6.34 0.35
C ARG A 104 1.19 6.54 -0.77
N GLU A 105 1.25 5.59 -1.69
CA GLU A 105 2.20 5.60 -2.81
C GLU A 105 1.60 6.15 -4.10
N ILE A 106 0.38 6.67 -4.04
CA ILE A 106 -0.25 7.35 -5.17
C ILE A 106 0.40 8.71 -5.35
N LYS A 107 0.95 8.93 -6.55
CA LYS A 107 1.51 10.22 -6.95
C LYS A 107 0.44 11.17 -7.46
N LYS A 108 -0.42 10.66 -8.34
CA LYS A 108 -1.48 11.47 -8.96
C LYS A 108 -2.58 10.60 -9.56
N PHE A 109 -3.70 11.25 -9.80
CA PHE A 109 -4.78 10.72 -10.63
C PHE A 109 -4.78 11.48 -11.94
N ASP A 110 -4.92 10.74 -13.03
CA ASP A 110 -4.97 11.32 -14.38
C ASP A 110 -6.33 11.01 -15.01
N SER A 111 -7.09 12.06 -15.29
CA SER A 111 -8.40 11.97 -15.95
C SER A 111 -8.38 12.65 -17.33
N SER A 112 -7.22 12.71 -17.98
CA SER A 112 -7.03 13.36 -19.27
C SER A 112 -7.90 12.78 -20.37
N PHE A 113 -8.28 11.51 -20.26
CA PHE A 113 -9.19 10.85 -21.19
C PHE A 113 -10.60 10.81 -20.63
N SER A 114 -11.59 11.18 -21.46
CA SER A 114 -12.98 11.22 -21.05
C SER A 114 -13.48 9.87 -20.51
N GLY A 115 -14.03 9.88 -19.29
CA GLY A 115 -14.59 8.70 -18.63
C GLY A 115 -13.57 7.70 -18.11
N VAL A 116 -12.28 8.00 -18.19
CA VAL A 116 -11.20 7.13 -17.72
C VAL A 116 -10.45 7.80 -16.58
N LEU A 117 -10.23 7.08 -15.51
CA LEU A 117 -9.41 7.53 -14.38
C LEU A 117 -8.21 6.60 -14.24
N LYS A 118 -7.02 7.17 -14.31
CA LYS A 118 -5.75 6.47 -14.19
C LYS A 118 -5.06 6.84 -12.88
N VAL A 119 -4.58 5.85 -12.18
CA VAL A 119 -3.76 6.03 -10.97
C VAL A 119 -2.29 5.89 -11.36
N VAL A 120 -1.48 6.87 -10.98
CA VAL A 120 -0.03 6.84 -11.17
C VAL A 120 0.64 6.79 -9.81
N LEU A 121 1.47 5.79 -9.59
CA LEU A 121 2.21 5.60 -8.34
C LEU A 121 3.57 6.31 -8.39
N LYS A 122 4.15 6.53 -7.22
CA LYS A 122 5.44 7.23 -7.08
C LYS A 122 6.61 6.50 -7.74
N ASN A 123 6.51 5.18 -7.92
CA ASN A 123 7.51 4.38 -8.64
C ASN A 123 7.33 4.40 -10.16
N GLY A 124 6.34 5.11 -10.67
CA GLY A 124 6.04 5.18 -12.10
C GLY A 124 5.03 4.16 -12.60
N TYR A 125 4.69 3.16 -11.79
CA TYR A 125 3.64 2.20 -12.17
C TYR A 125 2.29 2.90 -12.28
N SER A 126 1.50 2.52 -13.25
CA SER A 126 0.17 3.09 -13.42
C SER A 126 -0.83 2.04 -13.89
N ASP A 127 -2.08 2.23 -13.53
CA ASP A 127 -3.19 1.38 -13.96
C ASP A 127 -4.50 2.17 -13.90
N TYR A 128 -5.53 1.64 -14.55
CA TYR A 128 -6.82 2.30 -14.65
C TYR A 128 -7.78 1.85 -13.56
N VAL A 129 -8.58 2.79 -13.08
CA VAL A 129 -9.68 2.50 -12.17
C VAL A 129 -10.85 1.98 -12.99
N SER A 130 -11.40 0.82 -12.62
CA SER A 130 -12.59 0.29 -13.27
C SER A 130 -13.78 1.23 -13.04
N ARG A 131 -14.71 1.29 -14.00
CA ARG A 131 -15.92 2.13 -13.90
C ARG A 131 -16.68 1.88 -12.61
N ARG A 132 -16.77 0.63 -12.19
CA ARG A 132 -17.40 0.21 -10.93
C ARG A 132 -16.77 0.87 -9.70
N ASN A 133 -15.46 1.07 -9.71
CA ASN A 133 -14.71 1.55 -8.57
C ASN A 133 -14.46 3.07 -8.57
N ILE A 134 -14.74 3.77 -9.66
CA ILE A 134 -14.48 5.22 -9.77
C ILE A 134 -15.20 6.01 -8.67
N LYS A 135 -16.48 5.74 -8.44
CA LYS A 135 -17.27 6.44 -7.43
C LYS A 135 -16.72 6.22 -6.02
N ILE A 136 -16.43 4.96 -5.70
CA ILE A 136 -15.89 4.56 -4.39
C ILE A 136 -14.55 5.24 -4.14
N ILE A 137 -13.68 5.26 -5.13
CA ILE A 137 -12.35 5.86 -5.02
C ILE A 137 -12.43 7.37 -4.87
N LYS A 138 -13.29 8.03 -5.66
CA LYS A 138 -13.50 9.48 -5.55
C LYS A 138 -14.03 9.88 -4.18
N GLU A 139 -14.99 9.16 -3.65
CA GLU A 139 -15.55 9.43 -2.31
C GLU A 139 -14.51 9.21 -1.21
N ARG A 140 -13.78 8.10 -1.29
CA ARG A 140 -12.81 7.71 -0.26
C ARG A 140 -11.57 8.60 -0.24
N LEU A 141 -11.08 9.02 -1.40
CA LEU A 141 -9.83 9.75 -1.54
C LEU A 141 -10.03 11.25 -1.77
N GLY A 142 -11.26 11.73 -1.88
CA GLY A 142 -11.57 13.13 -2.06
C GLY A 142 -11.16 13.70 -3.42
N VAL A 143 -11.16 12.87 -4.43
CA VAL A 143 -10.70 13.23 -5.78
C VAL A 143 -11.84 13.72 -6.67
#